data_50f54abbe06ab0d0a3a25a3660d4ceb2
#
_entry.id   50f54abbe06ab0d0a3a25a3660d4ceb2
#
_cell.length_a   1.000
_cell.length_b   1.000
_cell.length_c   1.000
_cell.angle_alpha   90.00
_cell.angle_beta   90.00
_cell.angle_gamma   90.00
#
_symmetry.space_group_name_H-M   'P 1'
#
loop_
_entity.id
_entity.type
_entity.pdbx_description
1 polymer ?
#
loop_
_entity_poly.entity_id
_entity_poly.type
_entity_poly.pdbx_seq_one_letter_code
_entity_poly.pdbx_strand_id
1 'polypeptide(L)'
;MKMYDKFLKFPLFYSFTASVFSAAFSLQAASFSPQQLTTATTDWLKQQKEVPADAQSQISTLDPRLANKECDQPLQFSFAGPVNHQATVQIRCQSPLPWQLYVSARFTQHTDAVLSLRNIALGSLITADMLSVGQADLRLARGSLIKNPASVIGARVKRSLSAGQVVTLQDLCLVCKGDIVTISGLNSGLEVRTVGIAQMDGILGDQIRVTNRQSNRTVVAEVVAVKKVAIKF
;
A
#
# COMPACT_ATOMS: atom_id res chain seq x y z
N MET A 1 -36.78 -6.65 83.94
CA MET A 1 -36.77 -7.94 84.70
C MET A 1 -35.55 -8.72 84.19
N LYS A 2 -34.62 -8.94 85.13
CA LYS A 2 -33.50 -9.92 85.16
C LYS A 2 -32.50 -9.83 83.97
N MET A 3 -31.32 -9.48 84.15
CA MET A 3 -30.22 -9.86 85.07
C MET A 3 -29.22 -10.81 84.43
N TYR A 4 -27.93 -10.36 84.46
CA TYR A 4 -26.69 -11.14 84.62
C TYR A 4 -26.25 -12.00 83.42
N ASP A 5 -25.01 -12.18 83.01
CA ASP A 5 -23.74 -12.03 83.74
C ASP A 5 -22.55 -11.92 82.75
N LYS A 6 -21.55 -11.20 83.23
CA LYS A 6 -20.13 -11.20 82.94
C LYS A 6 -19.58 -12.52 82.38
N PHE A 7 -18.63 -12.39 81.43
CA PHE A 7 -17.33 -13.03 81.61
C PHE A 7 -16.24 -12.30 80.79
N LEU A 8 -15.33 -11.75 81.51
CA LEU A 8 -14.03 -11.22 81.16
C LEU A 8 -13.13 -12.32 80.60
N LYS A 9 -12.52 -12.18 79.47
CA LYS A 9 -11.22 -12.80 79.20
C LYS A 9 -10.40 -11.94 78.28
N PHE A 10 -9.24 -11.62 78.75
CA PHE A 10 -8.12 -10.81 78.35
C PHE A 10 -7.43 -11.31 77.04
N PRO A 11 -6.58 -10.47 76.49
CA PRO A 11 -6.17 -10.52 75.08
C PRO A 11 -4.88 -11.30 74.90
N LEU A 12 -4.74 -11.91 73.77
CA LEU A 12 -3.44 -12.26 73.20
C LEU A 12 -3.10 -11.27 72.11
N PHE A 13 -2.21 -10.35 72.43
CA PHE A 13 -1.48 -9.55 71.43
C PHE A 13 -0.61 -10.46 70.60
N TYR A 14 -1.06 -10.81 69.40
CA TYR A 14 -0.22 -11.42 68.39
C TYR A 14 0.40 -10.28 67.56
N SER A 15 1.63 -9.91 67.97
CA SER A 15 2.46 -8.99 67.19
C SER A 15 2.85 -9.65 65.89
N PHE A 16 2.09 -9.33 64.82
CA PHE A 16 2.43 -9.76 63.47
C PHE A 16 3.45 -8.75 62.91
N THR A 17 4.72 -9.06 63.09
CA THR A 17 5.82 -8.34 62.41
C THR A 17 5.73 -8.61 60.93
N ALA A 18 5.11 -7.68 60.20
CA ALA A 18 5.13 -7.69 58.72
C ALA A 18 6.56 -7.41 58.25
N SER A 19 7.31 -8.42 57.96
CA SER A 19 8.57 -8.32 57.23
C SER A 19 8.28 -7.82 55.83
N VAL A 20 8.45 -6.54 55.61
CA VAL A 20 8.46 -5.94 54.25
C VAL A 20 9.69 -6.45 53.52
N PHE A 21 9.51 -7.50 52.74
CA PHE A 21 10.55 -7.97 51.82
C PHE A 21 10.60 -6.98 50.66
N SER A 22 11.44 -5.98 50.77
CA SER A 22 11.79 -5.08 49.67
C SER A 22 12.58 -5.88 48.65
N ALA A 23 11.88 -6.44 47.66
CA ALA A 23 12.53 -6.97 46.47
C ALA A 23 13.14 -5.77 45.72
N ALA A 24 14.44 -5.58 45.89
CA ALA A 24 15.20 -4.69 45.01
C ALA A 24 15.21 -5.28 43.63
N PHE A 25 14.33 -4.79 42.74
CA PHE A 25 14.43 -5.02 41.31
C PHE A 25 15.71 -4.33 40.84
N SER A 26 16.76 -5.11 40.63
CA SER A 26 17.96 -4.63 39.95
C SER A 26 17.55 -4.36 38.50
N LEU A 27 17.42 -3.08 38.14
CA LEU A 27 17.36 -2.67 36.73
C LEU A 27 18.70 -3.03 36.10
N GLN A 28 18.80 -4.19 35.47
CA GLN A 28 19.95 -4.54 34.64
C GLN A 28 19.79 -3.86 33.30
N ALA A 29 20.78 -3.06 32.90
CA ALA A 29 20.85 -2.49 31.57
C ALA A 29 20.84 -3.61 30.54
N ALA A 30 19.87 -3.60 29.66
CA ALA A 30 19.82 -4.57 28.56
C ALA A 30 20.84 -4.16 27.50
N SER A 31 21.65 -5.11 27.05
CA SER A 31 22.61 -4.92 25.96
C SER A 31 22.00 -5.41 24.66
N PHE A 32 21.91 -4.54 23.69
CA PHE A 32 21.30 -4.81 22.37
C PHE A 32 22.36 -4.94 21.29
N SER A 33 22.44 -6.10 20.67
CA SER A 33 23.24 -6.29 19.47
C SER A 33 22.60 -5.60 18.25
N PRO A 34 23.38 -5.32 17.19
CA PRO A 34 22.83 -4.79 15.94
C PRO A 34 21.67 -5.61 15.36
N GLN A 35 21.73 -6.93 15.48
CA GLN A 35 20.68 -7.84 15.03
C GLN A 35 19.41 -7.70 15.87
N GLN A 36 19.54 -7.61 17.19
CA GLN A 36 18.40 -7.40 18.09
C GLN A 36 17.73 -6.05 17.84
N LEU A 37 18.47 -4.99 17.58
CA LEU A 37 17.94 -3.69 17.20
C LEU A 37 17.18 -3.74 15.87
N THR A 38 17.71 -4.47 14.88
CA THR A 38 17.05 -4.69 13.60
C THR A 38 15.72 -5.46 13.78
N THR A 39 15.72 -6.52 14.59
CA THR A 39 14.52 -7.31 14.90
C THR A 39 13.48 -6.45 15.63
N ALA A 40 13.88 -5.73 16.67
CA ALA A 40 12.98 -4.85 17.42
C ALA A 40 12.37 -3.76 16.52
N THR A 41 13.15 -3.21 15.59
CA THR A 41 12.64 -2.26 14.59
C THR A 41 11.62 -2.91 13.66
N THR A 42 11.86 -4.16 13.24
CA THR A 42 10.92 -4.93 12.40
C THR A 42 9.57 -5.12 13.10
N ASP A 43 9.61 -5.51 14.37
CA ASP A 43 8.40 -5.78 15.15
C ASP A 43 7.64 -4.50 15.49
N TRP A 44 8.34 -3.42 15.73
CA TRP A 44 7.73 -2.11 15.90
C TRP A 44 7.03 -1.63 14.61
N LEU A 45 7.68 -1.78 13.45
CA LEU A 45 7.11 -1.37 12.15
C LEU A 45 5.81 -2.09 11.81
N LYS A 46 5.67 -3.37 12.16
CA LYS A 46 4.44 -4.15 11.94
C LYS A 46 3.22 -3.59 12.67
N GLN A 47 3.44 -2.78 13.72
CA GLN A 47 2.38 -2.20 14.54
C GLN A 47 2.03 -0.77 14.11
N GLN A 48 2.76 -0.18 13.14
CA GLN A 48 2.53 1.18 12.71
C GLN A 48 1.43 1.25 11.65
N LYS A 49 0.48 2.18 11.85
CA LYS A 49 -0.64 2.41 10.92
C LYS A 49 -0.20 3.07 9.61
N GLU A 50 0.91 3.78 9.63
CA GLU A 50 1.53 4.45 8.49
C GLU A 50 2.12 3.45 7.49
N VAL A 51 2.40 2.23 7.93
CA VAL A 51 2.89 1.13 7.07
C VAL A 51 1.69 0.35 6.57
N PRO A 52 1.49 0.23 5.23
CA PRO A 52 0.40 -0.57 4.70
C PRO A 52 0.45 -2.01 5.19
N ALA A 53 -0.69 -2.56 5.61
CA ALA A 53 -0.77 -3.90 6.23
C ALA A 53 -0.30 -5.04 5.31
N ASP A 54 -0.40 -4.84 3.99
CA ASP A 54 0.02 -5.78 2.94
C ASP A 54 1.46 -5.52 2.45
N ALA A 55 2.15 -4.51 3.00
CA ALA A 55 3.50 -4.19 2.60
C ALA A 55 4.52 -5.17 3.21
N GLN A 56 5.39 -5.70 2.37
CA GLN A 56 6.59 -6.40 2.82
C GLN A 56 7.65 -5.37 3.19
N SER A 57 8.06 -5.36 4.46
CA SER A 57 9.11 -4.47 4.95
C SER A 57 10.47 -5.15 4.85
N GLN A 58 11.39 -4.54 4.13
CA GLN A 58 12.80 -4.91 4.11
C GLN A 58 13.60 -3.86 4.88
N ILE A 59 14.20 -4.27 5.98
CA ILE A 59 14.98 -3.41 6.85
C ILE A 59 16.45 -3.54 6.49
N SER A 60 17.14 -2.42 6.37
CA SER A 60 18.58 -2.41 6.19
C SER A 60 19.25 -2.91 7.46
N THR A 61 20.09 -3.94 7.34
CA THR A 61 20.85 -4.47 8.47
C THR A 61 21.84 -3.41 8.97
N LEU A 62 21.92 -3.27 10.28
CA LEU A 62 22.98 -2.48 10.90
C LEU A 62 24.33 -3.18 10.69
N ASP A 63 25.40 -2.39 10.61
CA ASP A 63 26.76 -2.94 10.46
C ASP A 63 27.05 -3.92 11.63
N PRO A 64 27.40 -5.17 11.36
CA PRO A 64 27.73 -6.16 12.40
C PRO A 64 28.90 -5.76 13.30
N ARG A 65 29.74 -4.81 12.84
CA ARG A 65 30.86 -4.26 13.60
C ARG A 65 30.44 -3.18 14.60
N LEU A 66 29.19 -2.74 14.54
CA LEU A 66 28.68 -1.80 15.52
C LEU A 66 28.70 -2.44 16.91
N ALA A 67 29.32 -1.76 17.87
CA ALA A 67 29.31 -2.23 19.25
C ALA A 67 27.88 -2.34 19.79
N ASN A 68 27.66 -3.31 20.67
CA ASN A 68 26.39 -3.44 21.38
C ASN A 68 26.03 -2.11 22.08
N LYS A 69 24.74 -1.83 22.10
CA LYS A 69 24.19 -0.63 22.73
C LYS A 69 23.47 -1.00 24.03
N GLU A 70 23.83 -0.34 25.10
CA GLU A 70 23.20 -0.54 26.40
C GLU A 70 22.02 0.41 26.59
N CYS A 71 20.95 -0.11 27.16
CA CYS A 71 19.78 0.67 27.53
C CYS A 71 19.09 0.04 28.74
N ASP A 72 18.86 0.83 29.78
CA ASP A 72 18.15 0.41 30.99
C ASP A 72 16.67 0.78 30.97
N GLN A 73 16.22 1.42 29.86
CA GLN A 73 14.83 1.80 29.60
C GLN A 73 14.33 1.18 28.30
N PRO A 74 13.02 1.09 28.10
CA PRO A 74 12.47 0.65 26.82
C PRO A 74 12.96 1.52 25.66
N LEU A 75 13.38 0.89 24.57
CA LEU A 75 13.79 1.58 23.36
C LEU A 75 12.62 2.42 22.80
N GLN A 76 12.91 3.65 22.43
CA GLN A 76 11.96 4.54 21.79
C GLN A 76 12.17 4.50 20.28
N PHE A 77 11.08 4.27 19.55
CA PHE A 77 11.08 4.24 18.10
C PHE A 77 10.20 5.37 17.57
N SER A 78 10.67 6.01 16.51
CA SER A 78 9.88 7.03 15.78
C SER A 78 10.32 7.10 14.33
N PHE A 79 9.43 7.56 13.45
CA PHE A 79 9.84 7.89 12.10
C PHE A 79 10.61 9.23 12.09
N ALA A 80 11.75 9.25 11.43
CA ALA A 80 12.58 10.45 11.28
C ALA A 80 12.11 11.36 10.14
N GLY A 81 11.06 10.96 9.40
CA GLY A 81 10.50 11.68 8.27
C GLY A 81 9.23 11.01 7.75
N PRO A 82 8.70 11.45 6.60
CA PRO A 82 7.49 10.90 6.03
C PRO A 82 7.66 9.43 5.64
N VAL A 83 6.59 8.65 5.82
CA VAL A 83 6.52 7.24 5.44
C VAL A 83 5.91 7.13 4.06
N ASN A 84 6.69 6.62 3.10
CA ASN A 84 6.27 6.33 1.73
C ASN A 84 6.70 4.89 1.37
N HIS A 85 7.31 4.69 0.19
CA HIS A 85 7.92 3.42 -0.19
C HIS A 85 9.19 3.09 0.61
N GLN A 86 9.67 4.04 1.38
CA GLN A 86 10.76 3.89 2.36
C GLN A 86 10.52 4.82 3.54
N ALA A 87 11.06 4.44 4.69
CA ALA A 87 11.07 5.25 5.88
C ALA A 87 12.42 5.12 6.59
N THR A 88 12.77 6.13 7.37
CA THR A 88 13.90 6.06 8.30
C THR A 88 13.33 5.99 9.70
N VAL A 89 13.64 4.92 10.41
CA VAL A 89 13.27 4.73 11.81
C VAL A 89 14.41 5.21 12.68
N GLN A 90 14.11 6.10 13.60
CA GLN A 90 15.01 6.50 14.65
C GLN A 90 14.78 5.60 15.87
N ILE A 91 15.84 4.99 16.36
CA ILE A 91 15.89 4.24 17.61
C ILE A 91 16.63 5.12 18.61
N ARG A 92 16.03 5.34 19.78
CA ARG A 92 16.59 6.20 20.81
C ARG A 92 16.57 5.51 22.16
N CYS A 93 17.64 5.66 22.90
CA CYS A 93 17.74 5.34 24.33
C CYS A 93 18.21 6.58 25.08
N GLN A 94 17.68 6.82 26.28
CA GLN A 94 18.01 8.01 27.08
C GLN A 94 18.89 7.70 28.32
N SER A 95 19.00 6.43 28.72
CA SER A 95 19.72 6.02 29.92
C SER A 95 20.38 4.64 29.73
N PRO A 96 21.56 4.36 30.30
CA PRO A 96 22.38 5.24 31.16
C PRO A 96 23.15 6.32 30.38
N LEU A 97 23.54 6.02 29.11
CA LEU A 97 24.18 6.97 28.21
C LEU A 97 23.28 7.21 27.00
N PRO A 98 22.84 8.43 26.72
CA PRO A 98 21.98 8.73 25.60
C PRO A 98 22.63 8.35 24.26
N TRP A 99 21.89 7.61 23.42
CA TRP A 99 22.30 7.32 22.06
C TRP A 99 21.10 7.27 21.11
N GLN A 100 21.38 7.44 19.84
CA GLN A 100 20.39 7.28 18.77
C GLN A 100 21.01 6.59 17.56
N LEU A 101 20.19 5.82 16.87
CA LEU A 101 20.53 5.15 15.62
C LEU A 101 19.41 5.36 14.60
N TYR A 102 19.76 5.28 13.35
CA TYR A 102 18.83 5.38 12.24
C TYR A 102 18.86 4.11 11.41
N VAL A 103 17.71 3.55 11.15
CA VAL A 103 17.55 2.32 10.38
C VAL A 103 16.61 2.60 9.21
N SER A 104 17.06 2.30 8.00
CA SER A 104 16.22 2.46 6.81
C SER A 104 15.35 1.23 6.62
N ALA A 105 14.06 1.46 6.38
CA ALA A 105 13.09 0.45 6.01
C ALA A 105 12.57 0.74 4.60
N ARG A 106 12.45 -0.29 3.77
CA ARG A 106 11.86 -0.22 2.44
C ARG A 106 10.60 -1.05 2.42
N PHE A 107 9.53 -0.49 1.88
CA PHE A 107 8.23 -1.13 1.78
C PHE A 107 7.94 -1.51 0.34
N THR A 108 7.60 -2.78 0.11
CA THR A 108 7.20 -3.31 -1.19
C THR A 108 5.77 -3.81 -1.07
N GLN A 109 4.88 -3.26 -1.88
CA GLN A 109 3.51 -3.71 -2.00
C GLN A 109 3.34 -4.42 -3.34
N HIS A 110 2.70 -5.58 -3.31
CA HIS A 110 2.32 -6.31 -4.50
C HIS A 110 0.81 -6.28 -4.67
N THR A 111 0.36 -6.23 -5.89
CA THR A 111 -1.06 -6.32 -6.24
C THR A 111 -1.23 -7.09 -7.53
N ASP A 112 -2.42 -7.66 -7.72
CA ASP A 112 -2.76 -8.27 -8.99
C ASP A 112 -2.84 -7.21 -10.08
N ALA A 113 -2.12 -7.45 -11.15
CA ALA A 113 -2.09 -6.58 -12.32
C ALA A 113 -1.94 -7.40 -13.60
N VAL A 114 -2.29 -6.79 -14.71
CA VAL A 114 -2.10 -7.39 -16.02
C VAL A 114 -0.63 -7.25 -16.42
N LEU A 115 -0.03 -8.38 -16.77
CA LEU A 115 1.36 -8.49 -17.26
C LEU A 115 1.37 -8.90 -18.73
N SER A 116 2.36 -8.40 -19.46
CA SER A 116 2.65 -8.87 -20.80
C SER A 116 3.36 -10.21 -20.78
N LEU A 117 2.83 -11.23 -21.46
CA LEU A 117 3.47 -12.56 -21.57
C LEU A 117 4.66 -12.57 -22.54
N ARG A 118 4.71 -11.64 -23.47
CA ARG A 118 5.75 -11.53 -24.50
C ARG A 118 6.06 -10.09 -24.83
N ASN A 119 7.10 -9.86 -25.62
CA ASN A 119 7.37 -8.52 -26.16
C ASN A 119 6.25 -8.12 -27.14
N ILE A 120 5.69 -6.92 -26.94
CA ILE A 120 4.62 -6.37 -27.78
C ILE A 120 5.14 -5.07 -28.40
N ALA A 121 5.12 -4.99 -29.70
CA ALA A 121 5.60 -3.83 -30.43
C ALA A 121 4.60 -2.67 -30.36
N LEU A 122 5.12 -1.43 -30.47
CA LEU A 122 4.32 -0.22 -30.66
C LEU A 122 3.30 -0.42 -31.80
N GLY A 123 2.06 0.01 -31.58
CA GLY A 123 0.98 -0.06 -32.58
C GLY A 123 0.28 -1.41 -32.68
N SER A 124 0.78 -2.46 -32.03
CA SER A 124 0.12 -3.77 -32.02
C SER A 124 -1.22 -3.72 -31.31
N LEU A 125 -2.17 -4.53 -31.78
CA LEU A 125 -3.43 -4.77 -31.06
C LEU A 125 -3.22 -5.82 -29.97
N ILE A 126 -3.74 -5.55 -28.80
CA ILE A 126 -3.72 -6.48 -27.66
C ILE A 126 -4.68 -7.64 -27.91
N THR A 127 -4.18 -8.86 -27.78
CA THR A 127 -4.96 -10.09 -27.82
C THR A 127 -4.87 -10.83 -26.49
N ALA A 128 -5.80 -11.74 -26.22
CA ALA A 128 -5.88 -12.44 -24.93
C ALA A 128 -4.62 -13.26 -24.62
N ASP A 129 -3.99 -13.86 -25.64
CA ASP A 129 -2.77 -14.68 -25.54
C ASP A 129 -1.50 -13.85 -25.20
N MET A 130 -1.60 -12.53 -25.28
CA MET A 130 -0.50 -11.62 -24.94
C MET A 130 -0.46 -11.23 -23.46
N LEU A 131 -1.50 -11.52 -22.71
CA LEU A 131 -1.71 -11.01 -21.35
C LEU A 131 -1.86 -12.14 -20.33
N SER A 132 -1.39 -11.90 -19.11
CA SER A 132 -1.69 -12.71 -17.92
C SER A 132 -1.99 -11.82 -16.73
N VAL A 133 -2.59 -12.39 -15.69
CA VAL A 133 -2.70 -11.73 -14.39
C VAL A 133 -1.60 -12.28 -13.49
N GLY A 134 -0.89 -11.40 -12.82
CA GLY A 134 0.18 -11.78 -11.90
C GLY A 134 0.45 -10.70 -10.86
N GLN A 135 1.29 -11.04 -9.88
CA GLN A 135 1.70 -10.11 -8.84
C GLN A 135 2.69 -9.08 -9.39
N ALA A 136 2.37 -7.83 -9.22
CA ALA A 136 3.20 -6.71 -9.64
C ALA A 136 3.59 -5.83 -8.45
N ASP A 137 4.85 -5.42 -8.40
CA ASP A 137 5.33 -4.41 -7.47
C ASP A 137 4.75 -3.04 -7.88
N LEU A 138 3.96 -2.45 -6.99
CA LEU A 138 3.34 -1.13 -7.24
C LEU A 138 4.32 -0.02 -7.57
N ARG A 139 5.57 -0.13 -7.11
CA ARG A 139 6.63 0.85 -7.42
C ARG A 139 7.05 0.84 -8.89
N LEU A 140 6.89 -0.29 -9.56
CA LEU A 140 7.27 -0.46 -10.98
C LEU A 140 6.14 -0.06 -11.93
N ALA A 141 4.92 0.10 -11.43
CA ALA A 141 3.77 0.48 -12.21
C ALA A 141 3.79 2.01 -12.48
N ARG A 142 3.97 2.38 -13.74
CA ARG A 142 3.92 3.79 -14.17
C ARG A 142 2.56 4.11 -14.78
N GLY A 143 1.55 4.28 -13.93
CA GLY A 143 0.20 4.63 -14.37
C GLY A 143 -0.89 3.79 -13.72
N SER A 144 -2.10 3.90 -14.25
CA SER A 144 -3.28 3.20 -13.74
C SER A 144 -3.23 1.72 -14.06
N LEU A 145 -3.28 0.88 -13.03
CA LEU A 145 -3.24 -0.57 -13.16
C LEU A 145 -4.51 -1.11 -13.83
N ILE A 146 -4.32 -2.11 -14.67
CA ILE A 146 -5.39 -2.88 -15.26
C ILE A 146 -5.51 -4.18 -14.45
N LYS A 147 -6.70 -4.42 -13.88
CA LYS A 147 -6.97 -5.64 -13.10
C LYS A 147 -7.57 -6.76 -13.95
N ASN A 148 -8.37 -6.40 -14.95
CA ASN A 148 -9.05 -7.36 -15.82
C ASN A 148 -8.48 -7.26 -17.24
N PRO A 149 -7.75 -8.27 -17.73
CA PRO A 149 -7.19 -8.27 -19.08
C PRO A 149 -8.25 -8.13 -20.18
N ALA A 150 -9.46 -8.65 -19.95
CA ALA A 150 -10.54 -8.56 -20.95
C ALA A 150 -10.95 -7.11 -21.27
N SER A 151 -10.73 -6.18 -20.33
CA SER A 151 -11.09 -4.76 -20.53
C SER A 151 -10.23 -4.03 -21.57
N VAL A 152 -9.10 -4.59 -21.96
CA VAL A 152 -8.15 -3.98 -22.88
C VAL A 152 -7.86 -4.79 -24.14
N ILE A 153 -8.53 -5.93 -24.31
CA ILE A 153 -8.44 -6.72 -25.56
C ILE A 153 -8.94 -5.85 -26.73
N GLY A 154 -8.13 -5.78 -27.79
CA GLY A 154 -8.38 -4.94 -28.95
C GLY A 154 -7.90 -3.49 -28.82
N ALA A 155 -7.38 -3.08 -27.68
CA ALA A 155 -6.67 -1.82 -27.51
C ALA A 155 -5.34 -1.84 -28.30
N ARG A 156 -4.84 -0.66 -28.69
CA ARG A 156 -3.57 -0.52 -29.40
C ARG A 156 -2.47 -0.07 -28.43
N VAL A 157 -1.30 -0.69 -28.54
CA VAL A 157 -0.13 -0.36 -27.72
C VAL A 157 0.50 0.96 -28.18
N LYS A 158 0.68 1.92 -27.27
CA LYS A 158 1.27 3.25 -27.52
C LYS A 158 2.79 3.29 -27.34
N ARG A 159 3.36 2.31 -26.65
CA ARG A 159 4.81 2.12 -26.50
C ARG A 159 5.11 0.63 -26.39
N SER A 160 6.27 0.20 -26.87
CA SER A 160 6.67 -1.21 -26.80
C SER A 160 6.66 -1.71 -25.36
N LEU A 161 6.16 -2.92 -25.16
CA LEU A 161 6.10 -3.62 -23.88
C LEU A 161 7.04 -4.81 -23.90
N SER A 162 7.77 -5.02 -22.83
CA SER A 162 8.64 -6.18 -22.65
C SER A 162 7.87 -7.33 -21.97
N ALA A 163 8.30 -8.57 -22.22
CA ALA A 163 7.77 -9.72 -21.50
C ALA A 163 7.92 -9.53 -19.97
N GLY A 164 6.88 -9.87 -19.21
CA GLY A 164 6.80 -9.70 -17.76
C GLY A 164 6.54 -8.26 -17.29
N GLN A 165 6.42 -7.29 -18.20
CA GLN A 165 6.14 -5.91 -17.84
C GLN A 165 4.67 -5.73 -17.45
N VAL A 166 4.42 -4.93 -16.39
CA VAL A 166 3.07 -4.48 -16.01
C VAL A 166 2.50 -3.61 -17.12
N VAL A 167 1.31 -3.97 -17.58
CA VAL A 167 0.55 -3.20 -18.57
C VAL A 167 -0.34 -2.21 -17.83
N THR A 168 -0.20 -0.93 -18.14
CA THR A 168 -1.01 0.15 -17.57
C THR A 168 -1.90 0.79 -18.63
N LEU A 169 -2.93 1.52 -18.21
CA LEU A 169 -3.79 2.25 -19.15
C LEU A 169 -2.99 3.25 -20.00
N GLN A 170 -1.93 3.83 -19.45
CA GLN A 170 -1.07 4.81 -20.12
C GLN A 170 -0.22 4.18 -21.26
N ASP A 171 -0.04 2.87 -21.21
CA ASP A 171 0.65 2.12 -22.28
C ASP A 171 -0.22 1.89 -23.51
N LEU A 172 -1.53 2.10 -23.36
CA LEU A 172 -2.54 1.70 -24.33
C LEU A 172 -3.29 2.92 -24.89
N CYS A 173 -3.90 2.69 -26.03
CA CYS A 173 -4.92 3.54 -26.64
C CYS A 173 -6.18 2.69 -26.74
N LEU A 174 -7.20 2.97 -25.93
CA LEU A 174 -8.47 2.26 -25.99
C LEU A 174 -9.32 2.77 -27.16
N VAL A 175 -9.21 4.07 -27.41
CA VAL A 175 -9.77 4.73 -28.58
C VAL A 175 -8.66 5.58 -29.17
N CYS A 176 -8.18 5.23 -30.35
CA CYS A 176 -7.13 5.96 -31.02
C CYS A 176 -7.71 6.92 -32.06
N LYS A 177 -6.99 8.01 -32.34
CA LYS A 177 -7.38 8.95 -33.40
C LYS A 177 -7.59 8.22 -34.72
N GLY A 178 -8.75 8.47 -35.36
CA GLY A 178 -9.16 7.82 -36.59
C GLY A 178 -9.93 6.52 -36.39
N ASP A 179 -10.00 5.98 -35.16
CA ASP A 179 -10.79 4.76 -34.91
C ASP A 179 -12.28 5.03 -35.10
N ILE A 180 -12.95 4.02 -35.67
CA ILE A 180 -14.40 3.94 -35.70
C ILE A 180 -14.85 3.48 -34.32
N VAL A 181 -15.70 4.29 -33.67
CA VAL A 181 -16.17 4.06 -32.30
C VAL A 181 -17.69 4.02 -32.22
N THR A 182 -18.20 3.27 -31.27
CA THR A 182 -19.62 3.33 -30.90
C THR A 182 -19.79 4.46 -29.89
N ILE A 183 -20.64 5.42 -30.21
CA ILE A 183 -21.10 6.48 -29.31
C ILE A 183 -22.40 6.00 -28.66
N SER A 184 -22.45 5.90 -27.35
CA SER A 184 -23.67 5.61 -26.59
C SER A 184 -24.08 6.83 -25.76
N GLY A 185 -25.38 7.02 -25.63
CA GLY A 185 -25.95 8.06 -24.77
C GLY A 185 -27.18 7.51 -24.07
N LEU A 186 -27.31 7.75 -22.77
CA LEU A 186 -28.46 7.37 -21.98
C LEU A 186 -29.25 8.64 -21.66
N ASN A 187 -30.49 8.71 -22.13
CA ASN A 187 -31.40 9.81 -21.81
C ASN A 187 -32.74 9.22 -21.36
N SER A 188 -33.13 9.52 -20.12
CA SER A 188 -34.43 9.14 -19.54
C SER A 188 -34.80 7.65 -19.72
N GLY A 189 -33.80 6.76 -19.60
CA GLY A 189 -34.01 5.31 -19.77
C GLY A 189 -33.90 4.79 -21.20
N LEU A 190 -33.78 5.68 -22.19
CA LEU A 190 -33.56 5.30 -23.59
C LEU A 190 -32.05 5.33 -23.91
N GLU A 191 -31.50 4.19 -24.30
CA GLU A 191 -30.11 4.10 -24.80
C GLU A 191 -30.10 4.33 -26.32
N VAL A 192 -29.41 5.37 -26.75
CA VAL A 192 -29.16 5.68 -28.16
C VAL A 192 -27.74 5.29 -28.50
N ARG A 193 -27.54 4.57 -29.61
CA ARG A 193 -26.22 4.18 -30.13
C ARG A 193 -26.04 4.68 -31.55
N THR A 194 -24.88 5.22 -31.85
CA THR A 194 -24.47 5.65 -33.17
C THR A 194 -22.98 5.41 -33.38
N VAL A 195 -22.51 5.58 -34.61
CA VAL A 195 -21.10 5.37 -34.99
C VAL A 195 -20.42 6.72 -35.22
N GLY A 196 -19.20 6.86 -34.72
CA GLY A 196 -18.38 8.05 -34.93
C GLY A 196 -16.92 7.74 -35.24
N ILE A 197 -16.16 8.78 -35.55
CA ILE A 197 -14.72 8.72 -35.78
C ILE A 197 -14.04 9.56 -34.69
N ALA A 198 -13.15 8.93 -33.91
CA ALA A 198 -12.37 9.59 -32.89
C ALA A 198 -11.41 10.60 -33.50
N GLN A 199 -11.36 11.81 -32.95
CA GLN A 199 -10.49 12.91 -33.41
C GLN A 199 -9.17 12.98 -32.61
N MET A 200 -9.07 12.24 -31.51
CA MET A 200 -7.91 12.18 -30.65
C MET A 200 -7.86 10.84 -29.92
N ASP A 201 -6.68 10.49 -29.39
CA ASP A 201 -6.49 9.32 -28.56
C ASP A 201 -7.16 9.49 -27.20
N GLY A 202 -7.59 8.36 -26.60
CA GLY A 202 -8.12 8.34 -25.23
C GLY A 202 -7.92 6.99 -24.55
N ILE A 203 -7.69 7.05 -23.24
CA ILE A 203 -7.74 5.93 -22.31
C ILE A 203 -9.07 5.96 -21.55
N LEU A 204 -9.33 4.95 -20.73
CA LEU A 204 -10.55 4.86 -19.93
C LEU A 204 -10.76 6.12 -19.07
N GLY A 205 -11.94 6.75 -19.16
CA GLY A 205 -12.32 7.96 -18.47
C GLY A 205 -11.94 9.27 -19.17
N ASP A 206 -11.15 9.23 -20.23
CA ASP A 206 -10.78 10.42 -20.97
C ASP A 206 -11.97 11.00 -21.75
N GLN A 207 -12.08 12.33 -21.75
CA GLN A 207 -13.00 13.08 -22.59
C GLN A 207 -12.36 13.34 -23.95
N ILE A 208 -12.92 12.77 -25.00
CA ILE A 208 -12.40 12.90 -26.36
C ILE A 208 -13.44 13.51 -27.30
N ARG A 209 -12.96 14.15 -28.37
CA ARG A 209 -13.81 14.60 -29.46
C ARG A 209 -14.04 13.47 -30.47
N VAL A 210 -15.30 13.27 -30.81
CA VAL A 210 -15.74 12.25 -31.77
C VAL A 210 -16.68 12.88 -32.77
N THR A 211 -16.42 12.69 -34.06
CA THR A 211 -17.32 13.14 -35.12
C THR A 211 -18.32 12.03 -35.44
N ASN A 212 -19.61 12.29 -35.24
CA ASN A 212 -20.66 11.37 -35.58
C ASN A 212 -20.74 11.23 -37.12
N ARG A 213 -20.66 10.00 -37.64
CA ARG A 213 -20.65 9.72 -39.08
C ARG A 213 -21.96 10.04 -39.77
N GLN A 214 -23.08 9.97 -39.06
CA GLN A 214 -24.39 10.20 -39.64
C GLN A 214 -24.73 11.70 -39.75
N SER A 215 -24.42 12.46 -38.70
CA SER A 215 -24.77 13.87 -38.62
C SER A 215 -23.62 14.82 -38.96
N ASN A 216 -22.39 14.33 -39.09
CA ASN A 216 -21.14 15.06 -39.22
C ASN A 216 -20.88 16.07 -38.09
N ARG A 217 -21.59 15.95 -36.97
CA ARG A 217 -21.39 16.80 -35.79
C ARG A 217 -20.31 16.21 -34.89
N THR A 218 -19.45 17.08 -34.37
CA THR A 218 -18.45 16.69 -33.38
C THR A 218 -19.04 16.83 -31.99
N VAL A 219 -18.91 15.79 -31.19
CA VAL A 219 -19.37 15.74 -29.79
C VAL A 219 -18.17 15.40 -28.89
N VAL A 220 -18.26 15.80 -27.62
CA VAL A 220 -17.33 15.37 -26.57
C VAL A 220 -17.95 14.16 -25.89
N ALA A 221 -17.20 13.09 -25.76
CA ALA A 221 -17.65 11.85 -25.15
C ALA A 221 -16.54 11.23 -24.31
N GLU A 222 -16.92 10.54 -23.24
CA GLU A 222 -16.01 9.82 -22.34
C GLU A 222 -15.70 8.42 -22.89
N VAL A 223 -14.44 8.04 -22.87
CA VAL A 223 -14.01 6.68 -23.23
C VAL A 223 -14.41 5.71 -22.11
N VAL A 224 -15.29 4.76 -22.44
CA VAL A 224 -15.80 3.79 -21.46
C VAL A 224 -15.29 2.37 -21.70
N ALA A 225 -14.81 2.06 -22.90
CA ALA A 225 -14.18 0.78 -23.25
C ALA A 225 -13.42 0.91 -24.57
N VAL A 226 -12.76 -0.16 -24.98
CA VAL A 226 -12.10 -0.24 -26.31
C VAL A 226 -13.12 0.04 -27.41
N LYS A 227 -12.83 1.08 -28.20
CA LYS A 227 -13.69 1.59 -29.29
C LYS A 227 -15.12 1.96 -28.90
N LYS A 228 -15.35 2.29 -27.62
CA LYS A 228 -16.64 2.73 -27.09
C LYS A 228 -16.50 4.02 -26.30
N VAL A 229 -17.40 4.95 -26.58
CA VAL A 229 -17.49 6.23 -25.87
C VAL A 229 -18.93 6.48 -25.44
N ALA A 230 -19.10 7.20 -24.34
CA ALA A 230 -20.41 7.58 -23.82
C ALA A 230 -20.56 9.08 -23.71
N ILE A 231 -21.76 9.59 -24.03
CA ILE A 231 -22.15 10.97 -23.79
C ILE A 231 -22.99 10.99 -22.52
N LYS A 232 -22.61 11.85 -21.56
CA LYS A 232 -23.44 12.18 -20.39
C LYS A 232 -24.28 13.41 -20.73
N PHE A 233 -25.59 13.29 -20.58
CA PHE A 233 -26.56 14.39 -20.72
C PHE A 233 -26.82 15.03 -19.38
#